data_5a3513d960025bc485e930752c4954b2
#
_entry.id   5a3513d960025bc485e930752c4954b2
#
_cell.length_a   1.000
_cell.length_b   1.000
_cell.length_c   1.000
_cell.angle_alpha   90.00
_cell.angle_beta   90.00
_cell.angle_gamma   90.00
#
_symmetry.space_group_name_H-M   'P 1'
#
loop_
_entity.id
_entity.type
_entity.pdbx_description
1 polymer ?
#
loop_
_entity_poly.entity_id
_entity_poly.type
_entity_poly.pdbx_seq_one_letter_code
_entity_poly.pdbx_strand_id
1 'polypeptide(L)'
;MSHSSKGLARVCLIIPPSAFLLDERVFMSLGVLKVAAVLEAACIPVEVLDLSGVSNYLEAVSVHASITEARVFGLTATTPQLPSARAIAETLKKVRSDSRVIIGGPHVTLVSAACKRECKRGVLGRAHQAMRRLEELFDVLVAGDGEEAIFPAIREGAPKLLDADDPSGVLWVPEARLEHLPFPARHLVDVASYRYSIEGIPALSLIAQLGCPFECGFCGGRASAMLRRIRTRPTESIVREMRQMYEAYGRQGFMLYDDELNVSREMVQLMRQIALTQRELGVEWRLRGFVKAELFNQEQAEALAEAGFKQILVGFESGSPRILANINKKATREDNTRAVQIAHAAGLKVKALMSIGHPGESSETVKDTLDWLLSTRP
;
A
#
# COMPACT_ATOMS: atom_id res chain seq x y z
N MET A 1 20.27 42.93 -6.02
CA MET A 1 20.54 41.94 -4.96
C MET A 1 20.19 40.55 -5.50
N SER A 2 21.23 39.79 -5.85
CA SER A 2 21.07 38.46 -6.45
C SER A 2 20.67 37.49 -5.35
N HIS A 3 19.41 37.04 -5.36
CA HIS A 3 19.03 35.85 -4.59
C HIS A 3 19.77 34.66 -5.21
N SER A 4 20.84 34.25 -4.56
CA SER A 4 21.49 32.96 -4.79
C SER A 4 20.41 31.86 -4.70
N SER A 5 20.05 31.26 -5.82
CA SER A 5 19.34 30.01 -5.87
C SER A 5 20.27 28.92 -5.29
N LYS A 6 20.29 28.76 -3.96
CA LYS A 6 20.81 27.51 -3.39
C LYS A 6 19.97 26.41 -3.99
N GLY A 7 20.55 25.64 -4.93
CA GLY A 7 19.89 24.54 -5.60
C GLY A 7 19.26 23.64 -4.54
N LEU A 8 17.99 23.26 -4.76
CA LEU A 8 17.27 22.36 -3.87
C LEU A 8 18.10 21.08 -3.72
N ALA A 9 18.37 20.67 -2.47
CA ALA A 9 19.17 19.49 -2.20
C ALA A 9 18.49 18.26 -2.82
N ARG A 10 19.27 17.42 -3.52
CA ARG A 10 18.82 16.14 -4.04
C ARG A 10 18.32 15.24 -2.92
N VAL A 11 17.22 14.54 -3.15
CA VAL A 11 16.62 13.57 -2.23
C VAL A 11 16.82 12.16 -2.77
N CYS A 12 17.30 11.23 -1.95
CA CYS A 12 17.36 9.80 -2.28
C CYS A 12 16.27 9.07 -1.49
N LEU A 13 15.34 8.44 -2.18
CA LEU A 13 14.33 7.58 -1.57
C LEU A 13 14.80 6.12 -1.64
N ILE A 14 14.74 5.41 -0.50
CA ILE A 14 15.27 4.05 -0.39
C ILE A 14 14.13 3.10 -0.06
N ILE A 15 14.03 2.00 -0.82
CA ILE A 15 13.15 0.87 -0.54
C ILE A 15 13.99 -0.22 0.12
N PRO A 16 13.88 -0.45 1.44
CA PRO A 16 14.62 -1.48 2.14
C PRO A 16 14.19 -2.89 1.73
N PRO A 17 15.10 -3.88 1.76
CA PRO A 17 14.73 -5.28 1.54
C PRO A 17 13.89 -5.81 2.72
N SER A 18 13.13 -6.87 2.46
CA SER A 18 12.27 -7.56 3.43
C SER A 18 12.65 -9.02 3.56
N ALA A 19 13.29 -9.39 4.66
CA ALA A 19 13.61 -10.80 4.95
C ALA A 19 12.36 -11.70 5.10
N PHE A 20 11.17 -11.12 5.19
CA PHE A 20 9.91 -11.85 5.33
C PHE A 20 9.36 -12.36 3.99
N LEU A 21 9.65 -11.67 2.88
CA LEU A 21 9.11 -12.03 1.57
C LEU A 21 10.02 -13.04 0.87
N LEU A 22 9.42 -14.08 0.30
CA LEU A 22 10.14 -15.05 -0.54
C LEU A 22 10.59 -14.45 -1.88
N ASP A 23 9.78 -13.53 -2.43
CA ASP A 23 10.10 -12.75 -3.61
C ASP A 23 9.70 -11.30 -3.36
N GLU A 24 10.68 -10.42 -3.33
CA GLU A 24 10.47 -8.98 -3.10
C GLU A 24 10.19 -8.21 -4.38
N ARG A 25 10.41 -8.83 -5.56
CA ARG A 25 10.18 -8.24 -6.88
C ARG A 25 8.79 -8.59 -7.45
N VAL A 26 7.80 -8.76 -6.56
CA VAL A 26 6.40 -8.98 -6.96
C VAL A 26 5.69 -7.64 -7.18
N PHE A 27 5.72 -6.75 -6.17
CA PHE A 27 5.04 -5.46 -6.23
C PHE A 27 5.98 -4.30 -5.92
N MET A 28 5.91 -3.25 -6.75
CA MET A 28 6.63 -2.01 -6.50
C MET A 28 6.09 -1.30 -5.25
N SER A 29 6.96 -0.59 -4.56
CA SER A 29 6.57 0.29 -3.45
C SER A 29 5.88 1.55 -3.97
N LEU A 30 4.57 1.47 -4.24
CA LEU A 30 3.79 2.59 -4.79
C LEU A 30 3.88 3.85 -3.92
N GLY A 31 3.91 3.70 -2.59
CA GLY A 31 4.05 4.84 -1.68
C GLY A 31 5.34 5.64 -1.90
N VAL A 32 6.49 4.95 -2.06
CA VAL A 32 7.77 5.60 -2.37
C VAL A 32 7.72 6.28 -3.74
N LEU A 33 7.17 5.61 -4.74
CA LEU A 33 7.07 6.14 -6.11
C LEU A 33 6.10 7.32 -6.21
N LYS A 34 5.07 7.40 -5.37
CA LYS A 34 4.19 8.57 -5.26
C LYS A 34 4.92 9.76 -4.62
N VAL A 35 5.68 9.51 -3.56
CA VAL A 35 6.52 10.56 -2.93
C VAL A 35 7.57 11.05 -3.92
N ALA A 36 8.21 10.17 -4.70
CA ALA A 36 9.13 10.56 -5.76
C ALA A 36 8.43 11.45 -6.80
N ALA A 37 7.24 11.08 -7.24
CA ALA A 37 6.49 11.80 -8.26
C ALA A 37 6.11 13.24 -7.83
N VAL A 38 5.73 13.46 -6.56
CA VAL A 38 5.44 14.83 -6.07
C VAL A 38 6.71 15.66 -5.92
N LEU A 39 7.85 15.05 -5.61
CA LEU A 39 9.15 15.75 -5.60
C LEU A 39 9.56 16.17 -7.02
N GLU A 40 9.43 15.28 -8.02
CA GLU A 40 9.68 15.62 -9.44
C GLU A 40 8.75 16.74 -9.93
N ALA A 41 7.46 16.64 -9.61
CA ALA A 41 6.48 17.68 -9.97
C ALA A 41 6.81 19.04 -9.35
N ALA A 42 7.48 19.06 -8.21
CA ALA A 42 7.97 20.28 -7.54
C ALA A 42 9.38 20.68 -7.99
N CYS A 43 9.94 20.07 -9.04
CA CYS A 43 11.30 20.31 -9.52
C CYS A 43 12.39 20.06 -8.47
N ILE A 44 12.16 19.18 -7.51
CA ILE A 44 13.15 18.76 -6.52
C ILE A 44 13.85 17.51 -7.08
N PRO A 45 15.18 17.54 -7.30
CA PRO A 45 15.90 16.38 -7.80
C PRO A 45 15.73 15.18 -6.87
N VAL A 46 15.25 14.07 -7.41
CA VAL A 46 14.99 12.84 -6.65
C VAL A 46 15.59 11.62 -7.37
N GLU A 47 16.06 10.67 -6.60
CA GLU A 47 16.50 9.36 -7.06
C GLU A 47 15.89 8.27 -6.15
N VAL A 48 15.73 7.07 -6.70
CA VAL A 48 15.20 5.92 -5.94
C VAL A 48 16.25 4.81 -5.92
N LEU A 49 16.66 4.41 -4.72
CA LEU A 49 17.50 3.23 -4.50
C LEU A 49 16.61 2.07 -4.05
N ASP A 50 16.28 1.21 -5.00
CA ASP A 50 15.44 0.05 -4.75
C ASP A 50 16.29 -1.17 -4.39
N LEU A 51 16.27 -1.52 -3.11
CA LEU A 51 17.04 -2.64 -2.54
C LEU A 51 16.21 -3.92 -2.38
N SER A 52 15.00 -3.98 -2.95
CA SER A 52 14.16 -5.18 -2.90
C SER A 52 14.91 -6.38 -3.49
N GLY A 53 15.09 -7.45 -2.72
CA GLY A 53 15.79 -8.67 -3.13
C GLY A 53 17.30 -8.54 -3.28
N VAL A 54 17.92 -7.44 -2.81
CA VAL A 54 19.38 -7.24 -2.84
C VAL A 54 19.98 -7.79 -1.54
N SER A 55 20.74 -8.88 -1.63
CA SER A 55 21.31 -9.55 -0.45
C SER A 55 22.43 -8.74 0.22
N ASN A 56 23.30 -8.10 -0.57
CA ASN A 56 24.38 -7.23 -0.10
C ASN A 56 23.97 -5.74 -0.01
N TYR A 57 22.72 -5.48 0.40
CA TYR A 57 22.11 -4.14 0.38
C TYR A 57 22.91 -3.08 1.17
N LEU A 58 23.60 -3.44 2.26
CA LEU A 58 24.41 -2.48 3.02
C LEU A 58 25.66 -2.02 2.27
N GLU A 59 26.26 -2.90 1.48
CA GLU A 59 27.35 -2.52 0.58
C GLU A 59 26.84 -1.60 -0.52
N ALA A 60 25.69 -1.95 -1.14
CA ALA A 60 25.04 -1.11 -2.14
C ALA A 60 24.72 0.29 -1.60
N VAL A 61 24.20 0.38 -0.36
CA VAL A 61 23.96 1.66 0.33
C VAL A 61 25.26 2.44 0.54
N SER A 62 26.33 1.77 0.99
CA SER A 62 27.64 2.42 1.25
C SER A 62 28.23 3.00 -0.04
N VAL A 63 28.21 2.23 -1.12
CA VAL A 63 28.70 2.67 -2.42
C VAL A 63 27.84 3.85 -2.93
N HIS A 64 26.52 3.70 -2.93
CA HIS A 64 25.62 4.76 -3.37
C HIS A 64 25.78 6.06 -2.57
N ALA A 65 25.83 5.95 -1.23
CA ALA A 65 26.01 7.08 -0.35
C ALA A 65 27.36 7.82 -0.57
N SER A 66 28.40 7.12 -1.01
CA SER A 66 29.70 7.73 -1.27
C SER A 66 29.73 8.57 -2.55
N ILE A 67 28.88 8.26 -3.54
CA ILE A 67 28.91 8.89 -4.87
C ILE A 67 27.73 9.86 -5.10
N THR A 68 26.58 9.68 -4.40
CA THR A 68 25.41 10.54 -4.59
C THR A 68 25.62 11.94 -4.04
N GLU A 69 24.99 12.93 -4.68
CA GLU A 69 24.91 14.29 -4.17
C GLU A 69 23.84 14.48 -3.09
N ALA A 70 22.96 13.47 -2.90
CA ALA A 70 21.90 13.52 -1.89
C ALA A 70 22.48 13.65 -0.47
N ARG A 71 21.82 14.48 0.33
CA ARG A 71 22.07 14.62 1.77
C ARG A 71 20.85 14.22 2.59
N VAL A 72 19.71 14.13 1.93
CA VAL A 72 18.44 13.74 2.52
C VAL A 72 18.04 12.36 1.97
N PHE A 73 17.86 11.42 2.87
CA PHE A 73 17.51 10.03 2.55
C PHE A 73 16.14 9.72 3.16
N GLY A 74 15.16 9.38 2.33
CA GLY A 74 13.83 9.00 2.76
C GLY A 74 13.65 7.48 2.66
N LEU A 75 13.32 6.81 3.77
CA LEU A 75 13.06 5.38 3.82
C LEU A 75 11.57 5.11 4.03
N THR A 76 11.07 4.03 3.45
CA THR A 76 9.80 3.43 3.85
C THR A 76 10.05 2.16 4.66
N ALA A 77 9.12 1.79 5.53
CA ALA A 77 9.16 0.48 6.16
C ALA A 77 7.77 -0.08 6.48
N THR A 78 7.54 -1.33 6.11
CA THR A 78 6.62 -2.22 6.81
C THR A 78 7.30 -2.75 8.06
N THR A 79 6.55 -3.39 8.98
CA THR A 79 7.17 -3.93 10.21
C THR A 79 8.30 -4.93 9.94
N PRO A 80 8.17 -5.87 8.98
CA PRO A 80 9.28 -6.77 8.64
C PRO A 80 10.50 -6.09 8.01
N GLN A 81 10.35 -4.92 7.39
CA GLN A 81 11.45 -4.16 6.80
C GLN A 81 12.20 -3.26 7.81
N LEU A 82 11.64 -3.03 9.00
CA LEU A 82 12.24 -2.12 9.97
C LEU A 82 13.69 -2.48 10.35
N PRO A 83 14.08 -3.76 10.57
CA PRO A 83 15.47 -4.11 10.86
C PRO A 83 16.43 -3.68 9.74
N SER A 84 16.05 -3.90 8.48
CA SER A 84 16.85 -3.46 7.32
C SER A 84 16.89 -1.94 7.21
N ALA A 85 15.77 -1.24 7.42
CA ALA A 85 15.73 0.22 7.40
C ALA A 85 16.62 0.84 8.48
N ARG A 86 16.67 0.25 9.69
CA ARG A 86 17.59 0.64 10.75
C ARG A 86 19.06 0.47 10.32
N ALA A 87 19.43 -0.70 9.81
CA ALA A 87 20.80 -0.98 9.38
C ALA A 87 21.25 -0.04 8.24
N ILE A 88 20.33 0.30 7.33
CA ILE A 88 20.55 1.30 6.27
C ILE A 88 20.82 2.68 6.89
N ALA A 89 19.99 3.13 7.83
CA ALA A 89 20.17 4.43 8.48
C ALA A 89 21.52 4.53 9.21
N GLU A 90 21.90 3.49 9.96
CA GLU A 90 23.18 3.40 10.63
C GLU A 90 24.35 3.44 9.63
N THR A 91 24.22 2.77 8.48
CA THR A 91 25.23 2.76 7.42
C THR A 91 25.36 4.14 6.77
N LEU A 92 24.25 4.79 6.43
CA LEU A 92 24.24 6.14 5.89
C LEU A 92 24.97 7.13 6.82
N LYS A 93 24.67 7.11 8.13
CA LYS A 93 25.32 7.97 9.13
C LYS A 93 26.82 7.69 9.27
N LYS A 94 27.26 6.43 9.08
CA LYS A 94 28.70 6.09 9.11
C LYS A 94 29.46 6.58 7.89
N VAL A 95 28.86 6.39 6.68
CA VAL A 95 29.50 6.81 5.42
C VAL A 95 29.46 8.32 5.27
N ARG A 96 28.39 8.94 5.76
CA ARG A 96 28.10 10.36 5.55
C ARG A 96 27.45 10.95 6.81
N SER A 97 28.28 11.52 7.69
CA SER A 97 27.83 12.03 8.99
C SER A 97 26.84 13.20 8.88
N ASP A 98 26.83 13.92 7.75
CA ASP A 98 25.92 15.02 7.43
C ASP A 98 24.59 14.55 6.81
N SER A 99 24.39 13.24 6.66
CA SER A 99 23.16 12.69 6.11
C SER A 99 21.99 12.91 7.07
N ARG A 100 20.83 13.25 6.49
CA ARG A 100 19.56 13.33 7.18
C ARG A 100 18.66 12.19 6.75
N VAL A 101 18.19 11.40 7.70
CA VAL A 101 17.44 10.18 7.43
C VAL A 101 16.00 10.35 7.92
N ILE A 102 15.07 10.30 6.97
CA ILE A 102 13.63 10.38 7.18
C ILE A 102 13.06 8.96 7.06
N ILE A 103 12.12 8.58 7.91
CA ILE A 103 11.39 7.33 7.75
C ILE A 103 9.88 7.56 7.75
N GLY A 104 9.19 6.90 6.82
CA GLY A 104 7.74 6.86 6.75
C GLY A 104 7.23 5.45 6.50
N GLY A 105 6.01 5.36 5.99
CA GLY A 105 5.39 4.11 5.60
C GLY A 105 4.56 3.44 6.69
N PRO A 106 4.05 2.23 6.41
CA PRO A 106 3.05 1.57 7.25
C PRO A 106 3.48 1.36 8.70
N HIS A 107 4.76 1.01 8.96
CA HIS A 107 5.23 0.78 10.33
C HIS A 107 5.12 2.05 11.20
N VAL A 108 5.64 3.17 10.71
CA VAL A 108 5.61 4.44 11.45
C VAL A 108 4.16 4.89 11.69
N THR A 109 3.31 4.77 10.66
CA THR A 109 1.89 5.13 10.74
C THR A 109 1.17 4.31 11.81
N LEU A 110 1.34 2.99 11.82
CA LEU A 110 0.70 2.09 12.79
C LEU A 110 1.19 2.32 14.21
N VAL A 111 2.49 2.54 14.40
CA VAL A 111 3.07 2.86 15.71
C VAL A 111 2.56 4.20 16.21
N SER A 112 2.53 5.24 15.36
CA SER A 112 1.99 6.56 15.71
C SER A 112 0.52 6.48 16.12
N ALA A 113 -0.31 5.83 15.33
CA ALA A 113 -1.74 5.65 15.63
C ALA A 113 -1.97 4.89 16.96
N ALA A 114 -1.18 3.85 17.21
CA ALA A 114 -1.23 3.10 18.47
C ALA A 114 -0.75 3.94 19.67
N CYS A 115 0.32 4.72 19.50
CA CYS A 115 0.85 5.63 20.52
C CYS A 115 -0.17 6.70 20.89
N LYS A 116 -0.81 7.35 19.91
CA LYS A 116 -1.91 8.30 20.15
C LYS A 116 -3.04 7.68 20.97
N ARG A 117 -3.38 6.41 20.72
CA ARG A 117 -4.41 5.69 21.47
C ARG A 117 -3.97 5.35 22.89
N GLU A 118 -2.70 4.99 23.12
CA GLU A 118 -2.13 4.80 24.45
C GLU A 118 -2.17 6.12 25.25
N CYS A 119 -1.73 7.23 24.64
CA CYS A 119 -1.75 8.55 25.26
C CYS A 119 -3.16 9.00 25.69
N LYS A 120 -4.18 8.78 24.82
CA LYS A 120 -5.58 9.07 25.13
C LYS A 120 -6.11 8.27 26.33
N ARG A 121 -5.51 7.12 26.63
CA ARG A 121 -5.85 6.26 27.77
C ARG A 121 -4.98 6.52 29.01
N GLY A 122 -4.04 7.45 28.93
CA GLY A 122 -3.08 7.73 30.01
C GLY A 122 -2.07 6.61 30.27
N VAL A 123 -1.80 5.76 29.25
CA VAL A 123 -0.91 4.59 29.35
C VAL A 123 0.34 4.81 28.52
N LEU A 124 1.50 4.57 29.12
CA LEU A 124 2.81 4.52 28.45
C LEU A 124 3.15 3.06 28.12
N GLY A 125 2.58 2.54 27.03
CA GLY A 125 2.69 1.15 26.64
C GLY A 125 3.77 0.85 25.60
N ARG A 126 3.58 -0.25 24.88
CA ARG A 126 4.53 -0.72 23.84
C ARG A 126 4.65 0.23 22.67
N ALA A 127 3.56 0.89 22.28
CA ALA A 127 3.60 1.81 21.14
C ALA A 127 4.38 3.07 21.49
N HIS A 128 4.27 3.58 22.69
CA HIS A 128 5.08 4.69 23.18
C HIS A 128 6.58 4.35 23.18
N GLN A 129 6.95 3.16 23.66
CA GLN A 129 8.35 2.70 23.62
C GLN A 129 8.88 2.54 22.20
N ALA A 130 8.05 1.99 21.30
CA ALA A 130 8.42 1.83 19.89
C ALA A 130 8.62 3.19 19.20
N MET A 131 7.74 4.17 19.48
CA MET A 131 7.89 5.53 18.97
C MET A 131 9.20 6.16 19.40
N ARG A 132 9.57 6.09 20.68
CA ARG A 132 10.84 6.61 21.20
C ARG A 132 12.04 6.00 20.48
N ARG A 133 12.03 4.67 20.24
CA ARG A 133 13.11 4.00 19.50
C ARG A 133 13.20 4.49 18.06
N LEU A 134 12.08 4.76 17.40
CA LEU A 134 12.10 5.35 16.06
C LEU A 134 12.68 6.78 16.10
N GLU A 135 12.35 7.57 17.09
CA GLU A 135 12.87 8.92 17.28
C GLU A 135 14.40 8.94 17.55
N GLU A 136 14.94 7.90 18.17
CA GLU A 136 16.38 7.74 18.38
C GLU A 136 17.14 7.37 17.10
N LEU A 137 16.51 6.57 16.23
CA LEU A 137 17.13 6.00 15.03
C LEU A 137 17.10 6.93 13.81
N PHE A 138 16.05 7.73 13.66
CA PHE A 138 15.79 8.53 12.46
C PHE A 138 15.66 10.01 12.80
N ASP A 139 16.03 10.89 11.89
CA ASP A 139 16.00 12.33 12.12
C ASP A 139 14.57 12.89 12.06
N VAL A 140 13.74 12.36 11.14
CA VAL A 140 12.34 12.74 10.98
C VAL A 140 11.47 11.50 10.76
N LEU A 141 10.32 11.46 11.40
CA LEU A 141 9.29 10.44 11.24
C LEU A 141 8.09 11.03 10.49
N VAL A 142 7.53 10.28 9.54
CA VAL A 142 6.32 10.65 8.81
C VAL A 142 5.27 9.57 9.06
N ALA A 143 4.17 9.93 9.73
CA ALA A 143 3.01 9.06 9.92
C ALA A 143 1.90 9.49 8.97
N GLY A 144 1.32 8.56 8.23
CA GLY A 144 0.27 8.84 7.24
C GLY A 144 0.80 8.97 5.82
N ASP A 145 0.10 9.75 5.00
CA ASP A 145 0.43 9.97 3.60
C ASP A 145 1.73 10.77 3.45
N GLY A 146 2.63 10.30 2.60
CA GLY A 146 3.94 10.92 2.38
C GLY A 146 3.92 12.09 1.40
N GLU A 147 2.92 12.20 0.55
CA GLU A 147 2.90 13.09 -0.62
C GLU A 147 2.95 14.57 -0.25
N GLU A 148 2.28 14.99 0.82
CA GLU A 148 2.36 16.36 1.33
C GLU A 148 3.39 16.49 2.45
N ALA A 149 3.58 15.45 3.26
CA ALA A 149 4.48 15.46 4.40
C ALA A 149 5.97 15.50 4.02
N ILE A 150 6.33 15.05 2.82
CA ILE A 150 7.72 15.06 2.35
C ILE A 150 8.29 16.49 2.28
N PHE A 151 7.49 17.47 1.88
CA PHE A 151 7.97 18.85 1.71
C PHE A 151 8.46 19.50 3.02
N PRO A 152 7.72 19.48 4.14
CA PRO A 152 8.29 19.90 5.42
C PRO A 152 9.35 18.94 5.95
N ALA A 153 9.28 17.62 5.65
CA ALA A 153 10.24 16.62 6.13
C ALA A 153 11.67 16.88 5.63
N ILE A 154 11.84 17.32 4.38
CA ILE A 154 13.15 17.57 3.78
C ILE A 154 13.77 18.91 4.18
N ARG A 155 13.03 19.80 4.86
CA ARG A 155 13.55 21.11 5.30
C ARG A 155 14.43 20.99 6.52
N GLU A 156 15.43 21.86 6.63
CA GLU A 156 16.18 22.01 7.88
C GLU A 156 15.25 22.44 9.01
N GLY A 157 15.46 21.89 10.21
CA GLY A 157 14.62 22.19 11.38
C GLY A 157 13.21 21.55 11.34
N ALA A 158 12.96 20.57 10.47
CA ALA A 158 11.69 19.85 10.47
C ALA A 158 11.37 19.24 11.84
N PRO A 159 10.10 19.21 12.26
CA PRO A 159 9.68 18.52 13.48
C PRO A 159 10.08 17.05 13.46
N LYS A 160 10.32 16.47 14.63
CA LYS A 160 10.70 15.07 14.79
C LYS A 160 9.63 14.11 14.23
N LEU A 161 8.36 14.45 14.41
CA LEU A 161 7.22 13.72 13.87
C LEU A 161 6.34 14.67 13.05
N LEU A 162 6.07 14.28 11.82
CA LEU A 162 5.09 14.89 10.92
C LEU A 162 3.89 13.96 10.85
N ASP A 163 2.74 14.46 11.27
CA ASP A 163 1.51 13.70 11.39
C ASP A 163 0.56 14.00 10.21
N ALA A 164 0.64 13.17 9.17
CA ALA A 164 -0.28 13.17 8.05
C ALA A 164 -1.41 12.13 8.19
N ASP A 165 -1.52 11.48 9.37
CA ASP A 165 -2.62 10.56 9.72
C ASP A 165 -3.75 11.28 10.50
N ASP A 166 -3.68 12.60 10.62
CA ASP A 166 -4.73 13.41 11.23
C ASP A 166 -5.57 14.11 10.16
N PRO A 167 -6.85 13.73 10.00
CA PRO A 167 -7.74 14.34 9.00
C PRO A 167 -8.03 15.81 9.20
N SER A 168 -7.75 16.37 10.36
CA SER A 168 -7.85 17.82 10.65
C SER A 168 -6.54 18.57 10.41
N GLY A 169 -5.46 17.84 10.19
CA GLY A 169 -4.12 18.39 9.99
C GLY A 169 -3.87 18.89 8.56
N VAL A 170 -2.97 19.85 8.42
CA VAL A 170 -2.59 20.44 7.12
C VAL A 170 -1.84 19.47 6.19
N LEU A 171 -1.31 18.39 6.74
CA LEU A 171 -0.57 17.36 5.98
C LEU A 171 -1.48 16.22 5.49
N TRP A 172 -2.75 16.21 5.90
CA TRP A 172 -3.72 15.24 5.42
C TRP A 172 -3.99 15.42 3.94
N VAL A 173 -3.95 14.34 3.17
CA VAL A 173 -4.33 14.35 1.75
C VAL A 173 -5.84 14.05 1.63
N PRO A 174 -6.69 15.06 1.41
CA PRO A 174 -8.12 14.84 1.23
C PRO A 174 -8.41 14.20 -0.12
N GLU A 175 -9.60 13.60 -0.28
CA GLU A 175 -10.04 12.96 -1.52
C GLU A 175 -9.92 13.87 -2.75
N ALA A 176 -10.38 15.11 -2.64
CA ALA A 176 -10.28 16.09 -3.73
C ALA A 176 -8.83 16.38 -4.18
N ARG A 177 -7.83 16.09 -3.35
CA ARG A 177 -6.42 16.27 -3.72
C ARG A 177 -5.89 15.11 -4.56
N LEU A 178 -6.47 13.90 -4.45
CA LEU A 178 -5.97 12.69 -5.12
C LEU A 178 -5.97 12.81 -6.65
N GLU A 179 -6.92 13.56 -7.22
CA GLU A 179 -6.97 13.80 -8.67
C GLU A 179 -5.75 14.57 -9.20
N HIS A 180 -5.23 15.46 -8.37
CA HIS A 180 -4.14 16.38 -8.73
C HIS A 180 -2.76 15.85 -8.39
N LEU A 181 -2.67 14.68 -7.74
CA LEU A 181 -1.39 14.05 -7.49
C LEU A 181 -0.86 13.38 -8.77
N PRO A 182 0.45 13.49 -9.04
CA PRO A 182 1.06 12.78 -10.16
C PRO A 182 0.97 11.27 -9.97
N PHE A 183 1.01 10.52 -11.06
CA PHE A 183 1.10 9.07 -11.01
C PHE A 183 2.46 8.64 -10.44
N PRO A 184 2.54 7.46 -9.80
CA PRO A 184 3.80 6.96 -9.25
C PRO A 184 4.94 7.01 -10.28
N ALA A 185 6.09 7.54 -9.89
CA ALA A 185 7.28 7.71 -10.73
C ALA A 185 7.97 6.35 -11.02
N ARG A 186 7.28 5.46 -11.74
CA ARG A 186 7.74 4.09 -12.03
C ARG A 186 9.01 4.05 -12.87
N HIS A 187 9.31 5.10 -13.61
CA HIS A 187 10.53 5.25 -14.42
C HIS A 187 11.81 5.36 -13.57
N LEU A 188 11.69 5.62 -12.26
CA LEU A 188 12.83 5.69 -11.35
C LEU A 188 13.27 4.32 -10.81
N VAL A 189 12.58 3.25 -11.17
CA VAL A 189 12.93 1.86 -10.81
C VAL A 189 12.97 0.98 -12.07
N ASP A 190 13.69 -0.14 -11.98
CA ASP A 190 13.67 -1.14 -13.06
C ASP A 190 12.34 -1.90 -13.07
N VAL A 191 11.38 -1.39 -13.85
CA VAL A 191 10.04 -1.99 -14.02
C VAL A 191 10.10 -3.42 -14.53
N ALA A 192 11.12 -3.77 -15.35
CA ALA A 192 11.26 -5.10 -15.92
C ALA A 192 11.65 -6.16 -14.88
N SER A 193 12.31 -5.75 -13.80
CA SER A 193 12.70 -6.65 -12.70
C SER A 193 11.51 -7.14 -11.86
N TYR A 194 10.36 -6.46 -11.95
CA TYR A 194 9.13 -6.86 -11.23
C TYR A 194 8.34 -7.89 -12.03
N ARG A 195 8.12 -9.07 -11.42
CA ARG A 195 7.68 -10.30 -12.10
C ARG A 195 6.24 -10.70 -11.83
N TYR A 196 5.45 -9.80 -11.25
CA TYR A 196 4.03 -10.10 -11.03
C TYR A 196 3.32 -10.38 -12.35
N SER A 197 2.48 -11.41 -12.37
CA SER A 197 1.67 -11.75 -13.52
C SER A 197 0.25 -12.20 -13.13
N ILE A 198 -0.68 -12.01 -14.03
CA ILE A 198 -2.06 -12.49 -13.91
C ILE A 198 -2.30 -13.43 -15.09
N GLU A 199 -2.47 -14.72 -14.82
CA GLU A 199 -2.59 -15.77 -15.83
C GLU A 199 -1.47 -15.73 -16.91
N GLY A 200 -0.24 -15.51 -16.45
CA GLY A 200 0.95 -15.41 -17.31
C GLY A 200 1.15 -14.05 -18.00
N ILE A 201 0.20 -13.14 -17.92
CA ILE A 201 0.31 -11.78 -18.48
C ILE A 201 1.06 -10.88 -17.48
N PRO A 202 2.19 -10.27 -17.84
CA PRO A 202 2.92 -9.36 -16.96
C PRO A 202 2.04 -8.21 -16.47
N ALA A 203 2.06 -7.98 -15.15
CA ALA A 203 1.14 -7.06 -14.51
C ALA A 203 1.86 -6.05 -13.61
N LEU A 204 1.24 -4.89 -13.44
CA LEU A 204 1.62 -3.87 -12.48
C LEU A 204 0.46 -3.58 -11.53
N SER A 205 0.82 -3.06 -10.34
CA SER A 205 -0.18 -2.63 -9.37
C SER A 205 -0.47 -1.14 -9.51
N LEU A 206 -1.72 -0.79 -9.17
CA LEU A 206 -2.20 0.57 -8.97
C LEU A 206 -3.21 0.59 -7.84
N ILE A 207 -3.56 1.77 -7.35
CA ILE A 207 -4.54 1.97 -6.30
C ILE A 207 -5.63 2.91 -6.85
N ALA A 208 -6.86 2.43 -6.86
CA ALA A 208 -8.04 3.22 -7.23
C ALA A 208 -8.63 3.94 -6.02
N GLN A 209 -8.59 3.28 -4.85
CA GLN A 209 -9.17 3.77 -3.61
C GLN A 209 -8.22 3.49 -2.45
N LEU A 210 -8.14 4.42 -1.52
CA LEU A 210 -7.42 4.29 -0.25
C LEU A 210 -8.42 4.09 0.89
N GLY A 211 -8.04 3.28 1.87
CA GLY A 211 -8.75 3.11 3.13
C GLY A 211 -9.85 2.06 3.10
N CYS A 212 -10.07 1.47 4.28
CA CYS A 212 -11.10 0.48 4.54
C CYS A 212 -11.86 0.86 5.83
N PRO A 213 -13.20 1.09 5.79
CA PRO A 213 -13.96 1.64 6.92
C PRO A 213 -14.24 0.58 8.01
N PHE A 214 -13.90 -0.68 7.78
CA PHE A 214 -14.22 -1.78 8.66
C PHE A 214 -13.24 -1.92 9.83
N GLU A 215 -13.73 -2.47 10.95
CA GLU A 215 -13.00 -2.56 12.22
C GLU A 215 -12.64 -4.02 12.58
N CYS A 216 -12.20 -4.79 11.60
CA CYS A 216 -11.80 -6.17 11.84
C CYS A 216 -10.75 -6.25 12.95
N GLY A 217 -10.98 -7.15 13.93
CA GLY A 217 -10.22 -7.21 15.17
C GLY A 217 -8.72 -7.50 15.01
N PHE A 218 -8.35 -8.18 13.94
CA PHE A 218 -6.97 -8.53 13.60
C PHE A 218 -6.27 -7.45 12.76
N CYS A 219 -7.01 -6.50 12.13
CA CYS A 219 -6.42 -5.51 11.24
C CYS A 219 -5.65 -4.44 12.01
N GLY A 220 -4.36 -4.27 11.68
CA GLY A 220 -3.50 -3.24 12.27
C GLY A 220 -3.95 -1.81 11.92
N GLY A 221 -4.50 -1.60 10.73
CA GLY A 221 -4.92 -0.29 10.22
C GLY A 221 -6.11 0.34 10.93
N ARG A 222 -6.87 -0.42 11.73
CA ARG A 222 -8.10 0.06 12.40
C ARG A 222 -7.95 1.29 13.31
N ALA A 223 -6.73 1.65 13.70
CA ALA A 223 -6.46 2.81 14.55
C ALA A 223 -5.98 4.04 13.76
N SER A 224 -5.61 3.88 12.50
CA SER A 224 -5.10 4.94 11.62
C SER A 224 -6.26 5.54 10.80
N ALA A 225 -6.38 6.86 10.81
CA ALA A 225 -7.39 7.55 10.00
C ALA A 225 -7.11 7.41 8.50
N MET A 226 -5.82 7.46 8.11
CA MET A 226 -5.38 7.29 6.72
C MET A 226 -5.82 5.92 6.15
N LEU A 227 -5.69 4.85 6.96
CA LEU A 227 -6.04 3.50 6.55
C LEU A 227 -7.53 3.18 6.68
N ARG A 228 -8.30 4.05 7.35
CA ARG A 228 -9.74 3.86 7.58
C ARG A 228 -10.65 4.71 6.72
N ARG A 229 -10.25 5.95 6.44
CA ARG A 229 -11.09 6.84 5.64
C ARG A 229 -10.98 6.49 4.17
N ILE A 230 -12.14 6.24 3.56
CA ILE A 230 -12.23 6.01 2.12
C ILE A 230 -11.92 7.31 1.41
N ARG A 231 -11.03 7.23 0.43
CA ARG A 231 -10.67 8.31 -0.48
C ARG A 231 -10.48 7.70 -1.86
N THR A 232 -11.42 7.98 -2.75
CA THR A 232 -11.48 7.39 -4.10
C THR A 232 -10.87 8.34 -5.11
N ARG A 233 -10.12 7.82 -6.05
CA ARG A 233 -9.62 8.56 -7.19
C ARG A 233 -10.71 8.62 -8.27
N PRO A 234 -10.81 9.72 -9.06
CA PRO A 234 -11.71 9.76 -10.21
C PRO A 234 -11.43 8.63 -11.19
N THR A 235 -12.49 8.05 -11.75
CA THR A 235 -12.43 6.95 -12.73
C THR A 235 -11.49 7.27 -13.89
N GLU A 236 -11.55 8.49 -14.42
CA GLU A 236 -10.71 8.97 -15.53
C GLU A 236 -9.23 8.99 -15.16
N SER A 237 -8.90 9.34 -13.91
CA SER A 237 -7.51 9.32 -13.41
C SER A 237 -6.96 7.90 -13.37
N ILE A 238 -7.76 6.94 -12.91
CA ILE A 238 -7.37 5.53 -12.81
C ILE A 238 -7.12 4.95 -14.21
N VAL A 239 -8.06 5.15 -15.12
CA VAL A 239 -7.96 4.66 -16.52
C VAL A 239 -6.77 5.30 -17.24
N ARG A 240 -6.50 6.57 -17.01
CA ARG A 240 -5.35 7.29 -17.58
C ARG A 240 -4.02 6.70 -17.09
N GLU A 241 -3.92 6.33 -15.81
CA GLU A 241 -2.75 5.63 -15.27
C GLU A 241 -2.59 4.22 -15.88
N MET A 242 -3.68 3.48 -16.09
CA MET A 242 -3.64 2.17 -16.76
C MET A 242 -3.17 2.29 -18.21
N ARG A 243 -3.68 3.29 -18.96
CA ARG A 243 -3.19 3.59 -20.32
C ARG A 243 -1.70 3.92 -20.34
N GLN A 244 -1.23 4.77 -19.42
CA GLN A 244 0.19 5.09 -19.30
C GLN A 244 1.05 3.84 -19.05
N MET A 245 0.62 2.94 -18.16
CA MET A 245 1.34 1.70 -17.90
C MET A 245 1.35 0.76 -19.12
N TYR A 246 0.27 0.73 -19.88
CA TYR A 246 0.20 -0.03 -21.13
C TYR A 246 1.13 0.56 -22.19
N GLU A 247 1.06 1.87 -22.43
CA GLU A 247 1.84 2.56 -23.47
C GLU A 247 3.35 2.60 -23.15
N ALA A 248 3.70 2.91 -21.89
CA ALA A 248 5.10 3.08 -21.50
C ALA A 248 5.83 1.76 -21.23
N TYR A 249 5.13 0.74 -20.73
CA TYR A 249 5.77 -0.51 -20.27
C TYR A 249 5.20 -1.77 -20.92
N GLY A 250 4.26 -1.66 -21.87
CA GLY A 250 3.62 -2.79 -22.55
C GLY A 250 2.81 -3.71 -21.59
N ARG A 251 2.37 -3.19 -20.43
CA ARG A 251 1.69 -4.01 -19.43
C ARG A 251 0.21 -4.14 -19.74
N GLN A 252 -0.28 -5.39 -19.77
CA GLN A 252 -1.67 -5.72 -20.01
C GLN A 252 -2.32 -6.39 -18.78
N GLY A 253 -1.58 -6.59 -17.71
CA GLY A 253 -2.08 -7.04 -16.42
C GLY A 253 -2.12 -5.91 -15.40
N PHE A 254 -3.23 -5.81 -14.65
CA PHE A 254 -3.40 -4.77 -13.63
C PHE A 254 -3.94 -5.36 -12.32
N MET A 255 -3.18 -5.18 -11.25
CA MET A 255 -3.62 -5.47 -9.90
C MET A 255 -4.16 -4.18 -9.27
N LEU A 256 -5.46 -4.11 -9.06
CA LEU A 256 -6.08 -3.07 -8.23
C LEU A 256 -5.78 -3.43 -6.77
N TYR A 257 -4.77 -2.75 -6.21
CA TYR A 257 -4.19 -3.09 -4.89
C TYR A 257 -4.85 -2.28 -3.77
N ASP A 258 -6.16 -2.13 -3.90
CA ASP A 258 -7.04 -1.50 -2.92
C ASP A 258 -7.27 -2.43 -1.74
N ASP A 259 -7.57 -1.88 -0.55
CA ASP A 259 -7.93 -2.70 0.61
C ASP A 259 -9.19 -3.54 0.33
N GLU A 260 -10.22 -2.93 -0.25
CA GLU A 260 -11.48 -3.57 -0.66
C GLU A 260 -12.12 -2.74 -1.78
N LEU A 261 -12.01 -3.20 -3.02
CA LEU A 261 -12.43 -2.43 -4.21
C LEU A 261 -13.92 -2.09 -4.22
N ASN A 262 -14.77 -2.99 -3.73
CA ASN A 262 -16.23 -2.83 -3.74
C ASN A 262 -16.80 -2.06 -2.55
N VAL A 263 -15.97 -1.38 -1.80
CA VAL A 263 -16.40 -0.35 -0.85
C VAL A 263 -16.72 0.96 -1.58
N SER A 264 -16.06 1.22 -2.71
CA SER A 264 -16.41 2.37 -3.57
C SER A 264 -17.76 2.17 -4.23
N ARG A 265 -18.59 3.21 -4.16
CA ARG A 265 -19.87 3.25 -4.88
C ARG A 265 -19.69 3.37 -6.39
N GLU A 266 -18.54 3.86 -6.83
CA GLU A 266 -18.20 4.06 -8.23
C GLU A 266 -17.51 2.85 -8.88
N MET A 267 -17.34 1.74 -8.13
CA MET A 267 -16.61 0.56 -8.61
C MET A 267 -17.19 0.01 -9.92
N VAL A 268 -18.51 -0.11 -10.03
CA VAL A 268 -19.18 -0.61 -11.25
C VAL A 268 -18.93 0.35 -12.43
N GLN A 269 -19.00 1.65 -12.21
CA GLN A 269 -18.70 2.65 -13.23
C GLN A 269 -17.22 2.55 -13.68
N LEU A 270 -16.29 2.42 -12.74
CA LEU A 270 -14.88 2.20 -13.05
C LEU A 270 -14.68 0.96 -13.93
N MET A 271 -15.31 -0.17 -13.59
CA MET A 271 -15.19 -1.40 -14.37
C MET A 271 -15.73 -1.22 -15.79
N ARG A 272 -16.89 -0.59 -15.96
CA ARG A 272 -17.45 -0.28 -17.27
C ARG A 272 -16.54 0.63 -18.10
N GLN A 273 -15.92 1.63 -17.46
CA GLN A 273 -14.99 2.52 -18.16
C GLN A 273 -13.70 1.79 -18.58
N ILE A 274 -13.19 0.87 -17.76
CA ILE A 274 -12.06 0.00 -18.12
C ILE A 274 -12.43 -0.88 -19.32
N ALA A 275 -13.60 -1.47 -19.34
CA ALA A 275 -14.08 -2.29 -20.46
C ALA A 275 -14.21 -1.48 -21.76
N LEU A 276 -14.74 -0.24 -21.69
CA LEU A 276 -14.82 0.67 -22.83
C LEU A 276 -13.43 1.01 -23.35
N THR A 277 -12.49 1.35 -22.48
CA THR A 277 -11.10 1.66 -22.85
C THR A 277 -10.41 0.51 -23.57
N GLN A 278 -10.62 -0.72 -23.12
CA GLN A 278 -10.07 -1.91 -23.80
C GLN A 278 -10.63 -2.06 -25.22
N ARG A 279 -11.93 -1.83 -25.41
CA ARG A 279 -12.56 -1.85 -26.75
C ARG A 279 -11.98 -0.77 -27.66
N GLU A 280 -11.80 0.45 -27.15
CA GLU A 280 -11.19 1.57 -27.89
C GLU A 280 -9.74 1.26 -28.34
N LEU A 281 -8.96 0.61 -27.47
CA LEU A 281 -7.58 0.24 -27.73
C LEU A 281 -7.43 -1.07 -28.54
N GLY A 282 -8.48 -1.87 -28.68
CA GLY A 282 -8.43 -3.19 -29.31
C GLY A 282 -7.60 -4.19 -28.51
N VAL A 283 -7.62 -4.13 -27.19
CA VAL A 283 -6.82 -4.97 -26.28
C VAL A 283 -7.67 -5.72 -25.27
N GLU A 284 -7.11 -6.79 -24.74
CA GLU A 284 -7.68 -7.51 -23.60
C GLU A 284 -6.74 -7.43 -22.39
N TRP A 285 -7.16 -6.73 -21.39
CA TRP A 285 -6.43 -6.66 -20.12
C TRP A 285 -6.80 -7.81 -19.16
N ARG A 286 -5.91 -8.14 -18.25
CA ARG A 286 -6.13 -9.09 -17.17
C ARG A 286 -6.10 -8.36 -15.84
N LEU A 287 -7.20 -8.39 -15.12
CA LEU A 287 -7.35 -7.66 -13.88
C LEU A 287 -7.52 -8.60 -12.69
N ARG A 288 -7.10 -8.11 -11.53
CA ARG A 288 -7.27 -8.76 -10.22
C ARG A 288 -7.41 -7.70 -9.15
N GLY A 289 -8.16 -7.98 -8.08
CA GLY A 289 -8.33 -7.06 -6.96
C GLY A 289 -9.03 -7.73 -5.79
N PHE A 290 -9.07 -7.03 -4.65
CA PHE A 290 -9.73 -7.49 -3.44
C PHE A 290 -11.18 -7.02 -3.41
N VAL A 291 -12.07 -7.88 -2.96
CA VAL A 291 -13.49 -7.55 -2.71
C VAL A 291 -13.96 -8.10 -1.37
N LYS A 292 -14.86 -7.40 -0.75
CA LYS A 292 -15.47 -7.77 0.52
C LYS A 292 -16.74 -8.58 0.29
N ALA A 293 -16.85 -9.74 0.94
CA ALA A 293 -17.90 -10.72 0.68
C ALA A 293 -19.32 -10.20 0.92
N GLU A 294 -19.58 -9.53 2.06
CA GLU A 294 -20.91 -9.04 2.40
C GLU A 294 -21.41 -7.91 1.48
N LEU A 295 -20.51 -7.20 0.80
CA LEU A 295 -20.85 -6.14 -0.14
C LEU A 295 -20.95 -6.63 -1.58
N PHE A 296 -20.53 -7.88 -1.85
CA PHE A 296 -20.42 -8.39 -3.20
C PHE A 296 -21.78 -8.84 -3.74
N ASN A 297 -22.14 -8.35 -4.93
CA ASN A 297 -23.42 -8.62 -5.58
C ASN A 297 -23.25 -8.97 -7.07
N GLN A 298 -24.34 -9.37 -7.71
CA GLN A 298 -24.34 -9.82 -9.10
C GLN A 298 -23.88 -8.73 -10.08
N GLU A 299 -24.36 -7.49 -9.94
CA GLU A 299 -23.99 -6.38 -10.83
C GLU A 299 -22.46 -6.13 -10.77
N GLN A 300 -21.89 -6.18 -9.57
CA GLN A 300 -20.45 -6.04 -9.37
C GLN A 300 -19.67 -7.17 -10.03
N ALA A 301 -20.14 -8.41 -9.90
CA ALA A 301 -19.46 -9.57 -10.50
C ALA A 301 -19.46 -9.50 -12.02
N GLU A 302 -20.59 -9.15 -12.63
CA GLU A 302 -20.72 -8.97 -14.08
C GLU A 302 -19.82 -7.85 -14.60
N ALA A 303 -19.81 -6.70 -13.93
CA ALA A 303 -18.95 -5.58 -14.29
C ALA A 303 -17.46 -5.93 -14.18
N LEU A 304 -17.04 -6.65 -13.14
CA LEU A 304 -15.68 -7.15 -12.99
C LEU A 304 -15.30 -8.11 -14.13
N ALA A 305 -16.17 -9.06 -14.46
CA ALA A 305 -15.94 -10.01 -15.55
C ALA A 305 -15.79 -9.28 -16.90
N GLU A 306 -16.66 -8.32 -17.18
CA GLU A 306 -16.62 -7.48 -18.39
C GLU A 306 -15.32 -6.65 -18.47
N ALA A 307 -14.84 -6.13 -17.34
CA ALA A 307 -13.59 -5.39 -17.27
C ALA A 307 -12.33 -6.23 -17.46
N GLY A 308 -12.45 -7.57 -17.52
CA GLY A 308 -11.31 -8.47 -17.72
C GLY A 308 -10.75 -9.09 -16.45
N PHE A 309 -11.47 -9.01 -15.32
CA PHE A 309 -11.12 -9.79 -14.14
C PHE A 309 -11.26 -11.29 -14.46
N LYS A 310 -10.26 -12.04 -14.01
CA LYS A 310 -10.29 -13.52 -14.10
C LYS A 310 -10.38 -14.15 -12.72
N GLN A 311 -9.97 -13.40 -11.71
CA GLN A 311 -9.98 -13.84 -10.33
C GLN A 311 -10.17 -12.65 -9.40
N ILE A 312 -11.00 -12.83 -8.39
CA ILE A 312 -11.13 -11.94 -7.24
C ILE A 312 -10.41 -12.54 -6.02
N LEU A 313 -9.94 -11.66 -5.15
CA LEU A 313 -9.32 -12.02 -3.87
C LEU A 313 -10.31 -11.66 -2.76
N VAL A 314 -10.65 -12.61 -1.91
CA VAL A 314 -11.64 -12.38 -0.85
C VAL A 314 -11.08 -12.82 0.50
N GLY A 315 -11.00 -11.90 1.45
CA GLY A 315 -10.67 -12.21 2.83
C GLY A 315 -11.87 -12.83 3.54
N PHE A 316 -12.01 -14.14 3.48
CA PHE A 316 -13.05 -14.87 4.22
C PHE A 316 -12.67 -15.09 5.68
N GLU A 317 -11.39 -15.24 5.94
CA GLU A 317 -10.74 -15.47 7.24
C GLU A 317 -11.11 -16.81 7.87
N SER A 318 -12.41 -17.12 8.04
CA SER A 318 -12.91 -18.36 8.64
C SER A 318 -14.27 -18.78 8.06
N GLY A 319 -14.54 -20.06 8.06
CA GLY A 319 -15.87 -20.62 7.82
C GLY A 319 -16.70 -20.81 9.10
N SER A 320 -16.11 -20.54 10.28
CA SER A 320 -16.80 -20.65 11.56
C SER A 320 -17.48 -19.34 11.95
N PRO A 321 -18.82 -19.34 12.16
CA PRO A 321 -19.55 -18.14 12.61
C PRO A 321 -18.99 -17.55 13.90
N ARG A 322 -18.55 -18.42 14.84
CA ARG A 322 -17.94 -17.99 16.11
C ARG A 322 -16.67 -17.19 15.89
N ILE A 323 -15.80 -17.63 15.00
CA ILE A 323 -14.54 -16.92 14.72
C ILE A 323 -14.81 -15.61 13.98
N LEU A 324 -15.70 -15.61 12.97
CA LEU A 324 -16.10 -14.38 12.27
C LEU A 324 -16.63 -13.31 13.23
N ALA A 325 -17.44 -13.71 14.23
CA ALA A 325 -17.92 -12.81 15.27
C ALA A 325 -16.79 -12.30 16.18
N ASN A 326 -15.91 -13.20 16.63
CA ASN A 326 -14.79 -12.86 17.54
C ASN A 326 -13.81 -11.85 16.90
N ILE A 327 -13.58 -11.96 15.59
CA ILE A 327 -12.71 -11.04 14.86
C ILE A 327 -13.44 -9.80 14.32
N ASN A 328 -14.71 -9.64 14.62
CA ASN A 328 -15.54 -8.52 14.16
C ASN A 328 -15.51 -8.36 12.63
N LYS A 329 -15.52 -9.48 11.88
CA LYS A 329 -15.40 -9.45 10.41
C LYS A 329 -16.60 -8.77 9.73
N LYS A 330 -17.78 -8.80 10.35
CA LYS A 330 -19.09 -8.35 9.85
C LYS A 330 -19.71 -9.27 8.78
N ALA A 331 -18.91 -9.88 7.91
CA ALA A 331 -19.40 -10.90 6.99
C ALA A 331 -19.82 -12.17 7.77
N THR A 332 -20.94 -12.75 7.39
CA THR A 332 -21.41 -14.04 7.87
C THR A 332 -20.88 -15.20 7.00
N ARG A 333 -21.05 -16.44 7.44
CA ARG A 333 -20.74 -17.63 6.62
C ARG A 333 -21.62 -17.67 5.37
N GLU A 334 -22.85 -17.23 5.48
CA GLU A 334 -23.83 -17.15 4.37
C GLU A 334 -23.41 -16.09 3.35
N ASP A 335 -22.93 -14.91 3.80
CA ASP A 335 -22.35 -13.89 2.93
C ASP A 335 -21.14 -14.42 2.16
N ASN A 336 -20.26 -15.13 2.85
CA ASN A 336 -19.09 -15.75 2.24
C ASN A 336 -19.50 -16.78 1.16
N THR A 337 -20.49 -17.64 1.45
CA THR A 337 -21.02 -18.61 0.51
C THR A 337 -21.68 -17.96 -0.70
N ARG A 338 -22.52 -16.93 -0.47
CA ARG A 338 -23.18 -16.16 -1.53
C ARG A 338 -22.14 -15.48 -2.45
N ALA A 339 -21.08 -14.91 -1.89
CA ALA A 339 -20.02 -14.26 -2.67
C ALA A 339 -19.33 -15.24 -3.62
N VAL A 340 -19.03 -16.46 -3.16
CA VAL A 340 -18.46 -17.52 -4.01
C VAL A 340 -19.42 -17.89 -5.14
N GLN A 341 -20.71 -18.10 -4.83
CA GLN A 341 -21.73 -18.47 -5.83
C GLN A 341 -21.89 -17.40 -6.90
N ILE A 342 -21.96 -16.11 -6.50
CA ILE A 342 -22.07 -14.97 -7.42
C ILE A 342 -20.82 -14.90 -8.32
N ALA A 343 -19.63 -15.04 -7.75
CA ALA A 343 -18.38 -15.01 -8.52
C ALA A 343 -18.35 -16.12 -9.57
N HIS A 344 -18.66 -17.36 -9.19
CA HIS A 344 -18.68 -18.49 -10.10
C HIS A 344 -19.74 -18.34 -11.20
N ALA A 345 -20.93 -17.81 -10.88
CA ALA A 345 -21.99 -17.55 -11.86
C ALA A 345 -21.55 -16.52 -12.92
N ALA A 346 -20.67 -15.56 -12.54
CA ALA A 346 -20.08 -14.59 -13.46
C ALA A 346 -18.78 -15.08 -14.15
N GLY A 347 -18.38 -16.33 -13.95
CA GLY A 347 -17.17 -16.92 -14.53
C GLY A 347 -15.85 -16.46 -13.86
N LEU A 348 -15.92 -15.87 -12.67
CA LEU A 348 -14.78 -15.43 -11.90
C LEU A 348 -14.24 -16.55 -11.01
N LYS A 349 -12.92 -16.75 -11.00
CA LYS A 349 -12.25 -17.56 -9.98
C LYS A 349 -12.20 -16.78 -8.65
N VAL A 350 -12.25 -17.51 -7.55
CA VAL A 350 -12.12 -16.93 -6.21
C VAL A 350 -10.82 -17.42 -5.57
N LYS A 351 -9.98 -16.50 -5.08
CA LYS A 351 -8.88 -16.84 -4.18
C LYS A 351 -9.33 -16.54 -2.76
N ALA A 352 -9.65 -17.59 -2.02
CA ALA A 352 -10.01 -17.50 -0.62
C ALA A 352 -8.76 -17.20 0.23
N LEU A 353 -8.77 -16.06 0.92
CA LEU A 353 -7.75 -15.73 1.91
C LEU A 353 -8.29 -16.12 3.28
N MET A 354 -7.58 -17.02 3.93
CA MET A 354 -7.94 -17.60 5.20
C MET A 354 -6.87 -17.31 6.24
N SER A 355 -7.27 -17.20 7.50
CA SER A 355 -6.34 -16.98 8.61
C SER A 355 -6.66 -17.90 9.78
N ILE A 356 -5.63 -18.32 10.51
CA ILE A 356 -5.71 -19.23 11.66
C ILE A 356 -5.01 -18.58 12.86
N GLY A 357 -5.42 -18.92 14.07
CA GLY A 357 -4.84 -18.40 15.31
C GLY A 357 -5.64 -17.25 15.93
N HIS A 358 -6.92 -17.13 15.56
CA HIS A 358 -7.81 -16.12 16.13
C HIS A 358 -8.25 -16.44 17.55
N PRO A 359 -8.57 -15.43 18.39
CA PRO A 359 -9.11 -15.65 19.72
C PRO A 359 -10.35 -16.54 19.70
N GLY A 360 -10.34 -17.60 20.51
CA GLY A 360 -11.44 -18.58 20.60
C GLY A 360 -11.41 -19.68 19.55
N GLU A 361 -10.34 -19.80 18.78
CA GLU A 361 -10.16 -20.89 17.82
C GLU A 361 -9.95 -22.24 18.53
N SER A 362 -10.47 -23.29 17.95
CA SER A 362 -10.40 -24.66 18.44
C SER A 362 -10.44 -25.63 17.25
N SER A 363 -10.17 -26.90 17.51
CA SER A 363 -10.31 -27.95 16.46
C SER A 363 -11.70 -27.98 15.81
N GLU A 364 -12.75 -27.69 16.58
CA GLU A 364 -14.13 -27.59 16.10
C GLU A 364 -14.29 -26.45 15.08
N THR A 365 -13.81 -25.21 15.39
CA THR A 365 -13.91 -24.07 14.49
C THR A 365 -13.03 -24.20 13.25
N VAL A 366 -11.89 -24.88 13.38
CA VAL A 366 -11.06 -25.24 12.22
C VAL A 366 -11.80 -26.24 11.33
N LYS A 367 -12.49 -27.23 11.93
CA LYS A 367 -13.33 -28.17 11.20
C LYS A 367 -14.48 -27.45 10.47
N ASP A 368 -15.19 -26.51 11.14
CA ASP A 368 -16.23 -25.69 10.50
C ASP A 368 -15.69 -25.00 9.24
N THR A 369 -14.47 -24.47 9.31
CA THR A 369 -13.81 -23.79 8.20
C THR A 369 -13.46 -24.77 7.08
N LEU A 370 -12.93 -25.94 7.42
CA LEU A 370 -12.63 -26.99 6.43
C LEU A 370 -13.90 -27.47 5.73
N ASP A 371 -14.96 -27.77 6.48
CA ASP A 371 -16.25 -28.22 5.96
C ASP A 371 -16.86 -27.18 5.01
N TRP A 372 -16.73 -25.87 5.35
CA TRP A 372 -17.15 -24.78 4.51
C TRP A 372 -16.34 -24.72 3.20
N LEU A 373 -15.02 -24.82 3.27
CA LEU A 373 -14.13 -24.81 2.08
C LEU A 373 -14.45 -26.00 1.14
N LEU A 374 -14.66 -27.20 1.70
CA LEU A 374 -14.98 -28.40 0.93
C LEU A 374 -16.36 -28.30 0.25
N SER A 375 -17.33 -27.65 0.88
CA SER A 375 -18.69 -27.49 0.37
C SER A 375 -18.81 -26.39 -0.67
N THR A 376 -18.10 -25.27 -0.50
CA THR A 376 -18.19 -24.09 -1.38
C THR A 376 -17.18 -24.12 -2.53
N ARG A 377 -16.01 -24.73 -2.32
CA ARG A 377 -14.90 -24.81 -3.30
C ARG A 377 -14.57 -23.44 -3.90
N PRO A 378 -14.26 -22.46 -3.06
CA PRO A 378 -13.96 -21.12 -3.53
C PRO A 378 -12.73 -21.06 -4.44
#